data_369848e7c8cd1483103b697dfa8300f3
#
_entry.id   369848e7c8cd1483103b697dfa8300f3
#
_cell.length_a   1.000
_cell.length_b   1.000
_cell.length_c   1.000
_cell.angle_alpha   90.00
_cell.angle_beta   90.00
_cell.angle_gamma   90.00
#
_symmetry.space_group_name_H-M   'P 1'
#
loop_
_entity.id
_entity.type
_entity.pdbx_description
1 polymer ?
#
loop_
_entity_poly.entity_id
_entity_poly.type
_entity_poly.pdbx_seq_one_letter_code
_entity_poly.pdbx_strand_id
1 'polypeptide(L)'
;FDKQYYPPLCGENPVCNTCTFSKNMIISSPNKSGKTTILKSTVINLIFSQQFGYGFYKSAFVNPYTHIHSYINIPDTSGRDSLFQAESRRCKEILDIIHDTDCDTRHFCIFDELYSGTNPVEASNAGNAFIQYLQQYNNVNFILTTHYTSICKKYKNHKRVQNYKMDVII
;
A
#
# COMPACT_ATOMS: atom_id res chain seq x y z
N PHE A 1 0.26 -10.15 10.54
CA PHE A 1 -0.23 -9.45 11.73
C PHE A 1 -1.62 -9.97 12.11
N ASP A 2 -1.78 -10.41 13.31
CA ASP A 2 -3.08 -10.76 13.90
C ASP A 2 -3.56 -9.61 14.80
N LYS A 3 -4.75 -9.09 14.52
CA LYS A 3 -5.39 -7.99 15.25
C LYS A 3 -4.50 -6.75 15.41
N GLN A 4 -3.85 -6.32 14.33
CA GLN A 4 -3.12 -5.04 14.34
C GLN A 4 -4.09 -3.87 14.40
N TYR A 5 -3.66 -2.78 15.05
CA TYR A 5 -4.41 -1.54 15.13
C TYR A 5 -3.52 -0.31 14.91
N TYR A 6 -4.14 0.83 14.67
CA TYR A 6 -3.43 2.09 14.44
C TYR A 6 -3.05 2.74 15.78
N PRO A 7 -1.75 2.87 16.11
CA PRO A 7 -1.28 3.29 17.43
C PRO A 7 -1.89 4.59 17.97
N PRO A 8 -2.07 5.66 17.16
CA PRO A 8 -2.69 6.90 17.64
C PRO A 8 -4.10 6.75 18.20
N LEU A 9 -4.78 5.63 17.91
CA LEU A 9 -6.14 5.35 18.40
C LEU A 9 -6.17 4.39 19.60
N CYS A 10 -5.02 4.05 20.19
CA CYS A 10 -4.94 3.01 21.24
C CYS A 10 -5.80 3.27 22.48
N GLY A 11 -6.13 4.53 22.79
CA GLY A 11 -7.03 4.92 23.88
C GLY A 11 -8.53 4.93 23.53
N GLU A 12 -8.90 4.67 22.27
CA GLU A 12 -10.25 4.90 21.74
C GLU A 12 -10.94 3.61 21.25
N ASN A 13 -10.60 2.43 21.81
CA ASN A 13 -11.07 1.14 21.33
C ASN A 13 -10.82 0.96 19.82
N PRO A 14 -9.57 0.88 19.37
CA PRO A 14 -9.23 0.89 17.96
C PRO A 14 -9.78 -0.35 17.24
N VAL A 15 -10.22 -0.15 15.99
CA VAL A 15 -10.61 -1.26 15.13
C VAL A 15 -9.36 -2.09 14.80
N CYS A 16 -9.41 -3.37 15.16
CA CYS A 16 -8.33 -4.31 14.90
C CYS A 16 -8.53 -5.03 13.55
N ASN A 17 -7.47 -5.16 12.78
CA ASN A 17 -7.47 -5.86 11.51
C ASN A 17 -6.42 -6.97 11.48
N THR A 18 -6.75 -8.11 10.90
CA THR A 18 -5.78 -9.19 10.64
C THR A 18 -5.35 -9.16 9.18
N CYS A 19 -4.04 -9.09 8.93
CA CYS A 19 -3.46 -9.00 7.60
C CYS A 19 -2.41 -10.09 7.38
N THR A 20 -2.58 -10.88 6.31
CA THR A 20 -1.60 -11.90 5.90
C THR A 20 -1.08 -11.58 4.49
N PHE A 21 0.22 -11.39 4.37
CA PHE A 21 0.88 -11.05 3.11
C PHE A 21 1.44 -12.28 2.39
N SER A 22 0.59 -13.26 2.12
CA SER A 22 0.93 -14.37 1.21
C SER A 22 0.94 -13.93 -0.26
N LYS A 23 0.20 -12.85 -0.56
CA LYS A 23 0.11 -12.18 -1.85
C LYS A 23 0.09 -10.67 -1.65
N ASN A 24 0.38 -9.92 -2.70
CA ASN A 24 0.15 -8.49 -2.74
C ASN A 24 -1.34 -8.16 -2.55
N MET A 25 -1.65 -7.06 -1.90
CA MET A 25 -3.02 -6.72 -1.53
C MET A 25 -3.52 -5.51 -2.31
N ILE A 26 -4.71 -5.64 -2.89
CA ILE A 26 -5.48 -4.50 -3.38
C ILE A 26 -6.73 -4.38 -2.51
N ILE A 27 -6.90 -3.25 -1.85
CA ILE A 27 -8.01 -2.97 -0.93
C ILE A 27 -8.93 -1.96 -1.58
N SER A 28 -10.16 -2.36 -1.85
CA SER A 28 -11.19 -1.47 -2.38
C SER A 28 -12.22 -1.13 -1.31
N SER A 29 -12.64 0.12 -1.28
CA SER A 29 -13.79 0.54 -0.47
C SER A 29 -14.18 1.99 -0.76
N PRO A 30 -15.36 2.43 -0.31
CA PRO A 30 -15.74 3.83 -0.35
C PRO A 30 -14.78 4.72 0.44
N ASN A 31 -14.85 6.03 0.20
CA ASN A 31 -14.11 7.01 0.99
C ASN A 31 -14.55 6.95 2.47
N LYS A 32 -13.63 7.31 3.38
CA LYS A 32 -13.83 7.31 4.84
C LYS A 32 -14.07 5.93 5.48
N SER A 33 -13.70 4.84 4.81
CA SER A 33 -13.82 3.46 5.35
C SER A 33 -12.59 2.97 6.11
N GLY A 34 -11.57 3.82 6.31
CA GLY A 34 -10.34 3.43 7.03
C GLY A 34 -9.20 2.88 6.14
N LYS A 35 -9.27 3.03 4.80
CA LYS A 35 -8.22 2.58 3.86
C LYS A 35 -6.83 3.08 4.23
N THR A 36 -6.68 4.39 4.38
CA THR A 36 -5.40 5.02 4.76
C THR A 36 -4.95 4.59 6.16
N THR A 37 -5.91 4.35 7.06
CA THR A 37 -5.61 3.90 8.43
C THR A 37 -4.98 2.50 8.43
N ILE A 38 -5.50 1.55 7.65
CA ILE A 38 -4.90 0.21 7.57
C ILE A 38 -3.52 0.22 6.93
N LEU A 39 -3.27 1.07 5.92
CA LEU A 39 -1.94 1.26 5.34
C LEU A 39 -0.95 1.77 6.39
N LYS A 40 -1.30 2.87 7.09
CA LYS A 40 -0.47 3.46 8.15
C LYS A 40 -0.24 2.48 9.29
N SER A 41 -1.29 1.78 9.74
CA SER A 41 -1.20 0.74 10.78
C SER A 41 -0.18 -0.33 10.38
N THR A 42 -0.29 -0.86 9.18
CA THR A 42 0.59 -1.93 8.71
C THR A 42 2.06 -1.49 8.63
N VAL A 43 2.32 -0.31 8.07
CA VAL A 43 3.71 0.19 7.96
C VAL A 43 4.32 0.49 9.33
N ILE A 44 3.57 1.14 10.22
CA ILE A 44 4.05 1.43 11.58
C ILE A 44 4.36 0.13 12.32
N ASN A 45 3.46 -0.84 12.28
CA ASN A 45 3.66 -2.13 12.93
C ASN A 45 4.82 -2.92 12.32
N LEU A 46 5.03 -2.83 11.00
CA LEU A 46 6.18 -3.41 10.33
C LEU A 46 7.50 -2.82 10.83
N ILE A 47 7.59 -1.49 10.87
CA ILE A 47 8.78 -0.76 11.36
C ILE A 47 9.05 -1.12 12.82
N PHE A 48 8.04 -1.06 13.69
CA PHE A 48 8.20 -1.39 15.11
C PHE A 48 8.65 -2.85 15.31
N SER A 49 8.04 -3.78 14.57
CA SER A 49 8.43 -5.20 14.65
C SER A 49 9.87 -5.43 14.23
N GLN A 50 10.33 -4.77 13.17
CA GLN A 50 11.70 -4.93 12.65
C GLN A 50 12.75 -4.27 13.55
N GLN A 51 12.44 -3.11 14.13
CA GLN A 51 13.39 -2.32 14.91
C GLN A 51 13.43 -2.73 16.38
N PHE A 52 12.28 -3.10 16.94
CA PHE A 52 12.13 -3.29 18.39
C PHE A 52 11.65 -4.68 18.79
N GLY A 53 11.23 -5.51 17.83
CA GLY A 53 10.71 -6.86 18.11
C GLY A 53 9.27 -6.88 18.66
N TYR A 54 8.58 -5.76 18.71
CA TYR A 54 7.18 -5.65 19.13
C TYR A 54 6.42 -4.61 18.31
N GLY A 55 5.10 -4.54 18.47
CA GLY A 55 4.23 -3.59 17.79
C GLY A 55 2.82 -3.59 18.38
N PHE A 56 1.90 -2.96 17.70
CA PHE A 56 0.51 -2.72 18.12
C PHE A 56 -0.41 -3.77 17.48
N TYR A 57 -0.29 -5.01 17.95
CA TYR A 57 -1.01 -6.18 17.46
C TYR A 57 -1.06 -7.26 18.56
N LYS A 58 -1.90 -8.28 18.38
CA LYS A 58 -1.93 -9.45 19.27
C LYS A 58 -0.72 -10.36 19.05
N SER A 59 -0.39 -10.65 17.79
CA SER A 59 0.78 -11.43 17.38
C SER A 59 1.19 -11.08 15.95
N ALA A 60 2.47 -11.29 15.62
CA ALA A 60 2.97 -11.12 14.27
C ALA A 60 4.07 -12.15 13.96
N PHE A 61 4.11 -12.53 12.68
CA PHE A 61 5.26 -13.17 12.08
C PHE A 61 5.74 -12.28 10.93
N VAL A 62 6.94 -11.74 11.04
CA VAL A 62 7.50 -10.77 10.10
C VAL A 62 8.82 -11.32 9.56
N ASN A 63 8.87 -11.48 8.23
CA ASN A 63 10.13 -11.63 7.54
C ASN A 63 10.61 -10.23 7.14
N PRO A 64 11.74 -9.72 7.67
CA PRO A 64 12.14 -8.32 7.55
C PRO A 64 12.27 -7.84 6.10
N TYR A 65 11.96 -6.57 5.88
CA TYR A 65 12.17 -5.86 4.63
C TYR A 65 13.37 -4.92 4.76
N THR A 66 14.16 -4.83 3.71
CA THR A 66 15.31 -3.92 3.63
C THR A 66 14.89 -2.50 3.31
N HIS A 67 13.84 -2.36 2.50
CA HIS A 67 13.31 -1.07 2.07
C HIS A 67 11.79 -1.00 2.29
N ILE A 68 11.34 0.15 2.77
CA ILE A 68 9.91 0.46 2.91
C ILE A 68 9.63 1.73 2.11
N HIS A 69 8.72 1.62 1.15
CA HIS A 69 8.33 2.72 0.27
C HIS A 69 6.91 3.18 0.58
N SER A 70 6.74 4.49 0.66
CA SER A 70 5.45 5.10 0.94
C SER A 70 5.01 6.02 -0.20
N TYR A 71 3.79 5.80 -0.68
CA TYR A 71 3.06 6.69 -1.56
C TYR A 71 1.74 7.04 -0.86
N ILE A 72 1.82 7.99 0.06
CA ILE A 72 0.68 8.50 0.84
C ILE A 72 0.76 10.02 0.87
N ASN A 73 -0.34 10.70 0.61
CA ASN A 73 -0.43 12.16 0.67
C ASN A 73 0.66 12.85 -0.15
N ILE A 74 0.75 12.52 -1.44
CA ILE A 74 1.67 13.20 -2.34
C ILE A 74 1.27 14.69 -2.38
N PRO A 75 2.19 15.60 -2.00
CA PRO A 75 1.85 17.02 -1.95
C PRO A 75 1.63 17.57 -3.37
N ASP A 76 0.57 18.34 -3.50
CA ASP A 76 0.40 19.20 -4.67
C ASP A 76 1.46 20.31 -4.60
N THR A 77 2.49 20.20 -5.44
CA THR A 77 3.54 21.21 -5.54
C THR A 77 3.03 22.37 -6.40
N SER A 78 2.06 23.11 -5.87
CA SER A 78 1.44 24.25 -6.54
C SER A 78 2.49 25.18 -7.16
N GLY A 79 2.53 25.26 -8.48
CA GLY A 79 3.35 26.20 -9.25
C GLY A 79 4.47 25.60 -10.12
N ARG A 80 4.81 24.30 -10.00
CA ARG A 80 5.81 23.66 -10.86
C ARG A 80 5.31 22.43 -11.61
N ASP A 81 4.60 21.53 -10.92
CA ASP A 81 4.08 20.27 -11.49
C ASP A 81 2.59 20.12 -11.19
N SER A 82 1.85 19.48 -12.11
CA SER A 82 0.51 19.01 -11.77
C SER A 82 0.63 17.88 -10.73
N LEU A 83 -0.43 17.65 -9.94
CA LEU A 83 -0.48 16.55 -8.97
C LEU A 83 -0.14 15.21 -9.66
N PHE A 84 -0.66 14.95 -10.85
CA PHE A 84 -0.35 13.75 -11.63
C PHE A 84 1.15 13.61 -11.96
N GLN A 85 1.84 14.72 -12.24
CA GLN A 85 3.29 14.68 -12.48
C GLN A 85 4.08 14.37 -11.21
N ALA A 86 3.68 14.96 -10.07
CA ALA A 86 4.27 14.66 -8.78
C ALA A 86 4.06 13.18 -8.39
N GLU A 87 2.86 12.66 -8.60
CA GLU A 87 2.51 11.26 -8.39
C GLU A 87 3.35 10.32 -9.30
N SER A 88 3.49 10.66 -10.58
CA SER A 88 4.29 9.88 -11.53
C SER A 88 5.77 9.89 -11.18
N ARG A 89 6.30 11.03 -10.73
CA ARG A 89 7.68 11.13 -10.25
C ARG A 89 7.91 10.23 -9.04
N ARG A 90 6.98 10.24 -8.07
CA ARG A 90 7.09 9.38 -6.88
C ARG A 90 7.05 7.90 -7.25
N CYS A 91 6.19 7.50 -8.16
CA CYS A 91 6.16 6.13 -8.68
C CYS A 91 7.50 5.74 -9.35
N LYS A 92 8.06 6.66 -10.16
CA LYS A 92 9.36 6.44 -10.81
C LYS A 92 10.49 6.29 -9.79
N GLU A 93 10.57 7.16 -8.78
CA GLU A 93 11.59 7.06 -7.72
C GLU A 93 11.56 5.69 -7.01
N ILE A 94 10.36 5.18 -6.72
CA ILE A 94 10.20 3.86 -6.09
C ILE A 94 10.72 2.76 -7.03
N LEU A 95 10.37 2.83 -8.32
CA LEU A 95 10.81 1.84 -9.31
C LEU A 95 12.32 1.89 -9.54
N ASP A 96 12.91 3.08 -9.59
CA ASP A 96 14.35 3.26 -9.76
C ASP A 96 15.11 2.60 -8.59
N ILE A 97 14.67 2.83 -7.34
CA ILE A 97 15.28 2.18 -6.16
C ILE A 97 15.13 0.66 -6.22
N ILE A 98 13.96 0.14 -6.60
CA ILE A 98 13.75 -1.31 -6.72
C ILE A 98 14.63 -1.91 -7.81
N HIS A 99 14.79 -1.20 -8.93
CA HIS A 99 15.61 -1.64 -10.06
C HIS A 99 17.10 -1.64 -9.73
N ASP A 100 17.57 -0.64 -9.00
CA ASP A 100 18.99 -0.43 -8.69
C ASP A 100 19.50 -1.24 -7.49
N THR A 101 18.62 -1.99 -6.83
CA THR A 101 18.99 -2.84 -5.69
C THR A 101 19.11 -4.32 -6.07
N ASP A 102 19.94 -5.05 -5.33
CA ASP A 102 20.18 -6.48 -5.55
C ASP A 102 18.91 -7.32 -5.32
N CYS A 103 18.82 -8.45 -6.00
CA CYS A 103 17.69 -9.39 -5.88
C CYS A 103 17.46 -9.96 -4.47
N ASP A 104 18.47 -9.91 -3.60
CA ASP A 104 18.39 -10.35 -2.21
C ASP A 104 17.75 -9.30 -1.28
N THR A 105 17.58 -8.07 -1.77
CA THR A 105 16.86 -7.03 -1.05
C THR A 105 15.36 -7.29 -1.09
N ARG A 106 14.65 -6.94 -0.01
CA ARG A 106 13.20 -7.07 0.07
C ARG A 106 12.54 -5.71 0.23
N HIS A 107 11.56 -5.43 -0.61
CA HIS A 107 10.84 -4.17 -0.63
C HIS A 107 9.40 -4.35 -0.17
N PHE A 108 8.95 -3.45 0.71
CA PHE A 108 7.55 -3.31 1.08
C PHE A 108 7.03 -1.95 0.63
N CYS A 109 5.98 -1.94 -0.19
CA CYS A 109 5.43 -0.71 -0.75
C CYS A 109 3.98 -0.50 -0.28
N ILE A 110 3.65 0.73 0.09
CA ILE A 110 2.27 1.13 0.38
C ILE A 110 1.84 2.24 -0.57
N PHE A 111 0.68 2.07 -1.19
CA PHE A 111 0.10 3.00 -2.15
C PHE A 111 -1.31 3.38 -1.73
N ASP A 112 -1.54 4.66 -1.46
CA ASP A 112 -2.87 5.20 -1.14
C ASP A 112 -3.41 5.94 -2.36
N GLU A 113 -4.36 5.30 -3.05
CA GLU A 113 -5.08 5.86 -4.22
C GLU A 113 -4.17 6.39 -5.33
N LEU A 114 -3.46 5.48 -6.03
CA LEU A 114 -2.56 5.82 -7.13
C LEU A 114 -3.23 6.72 -8.18
N TYR A 115 -2.53 7.79 -8.58
CA TYR A 115 -2.91 8.71 -9.65
C TYR A 115 -4.26 9.39 -9.42
N SER A 116 -4.47 9.89 -8.21
CA SER A 116 -5.69 10.63 -7.85
C SER A 116 -5.80 12.02 -8.52
N GLY A 117 -4.69 12.54 -9.04
CA GLY A 117 -4.58 13.87 -9.65
C GLY A 117 -5.01 13.99 -11.12
N THR A 118 -5.62 12.93 -11.70
CA THR A 118 -6.11 12.96 -13.08
C THR A 118 -7.51 12.34 -13.23
N ASN A 119 -8.03 12.28 -14.44
CA ASN A 119 -9.34 11.68 -14.67
C ASN A 119 -9.32 10.15 -14.39
N PRO A 120 -10.47 9.54 -14.02
CA PRO A 120 -10.53 8.15 -13.58
C PRO A 120 -10.04 7.12 -14.61
N VAL A 121 -10.16 7.40 -15.90
CA VAL A 121 -9.72 6.48 -16.97
C VAL A 121 -8.19 6.47 -17.05
N GLU A 122 -7.58 7.66 -17.10
CA GLU A 122 -6.12 7.80 -17.11
C GLU A 122 -5.50 7.26 -15.82
N ALA A 123 -6.06 7.60 -14.67
CA ALA A 123 -5.62 7.11 -13.36
C ALA A 123 -5.62 5.57 -13.30
N SER A 124 -6.72 4.96 -13.75
CA SER A 124 -6.85 3.50 -13.80
C SER A 124 -5.85 2.86 -14.75
N ASN A 125 -5.61 3.45 -15.92
CA ASN A 125 -4.66 2.93 -16.90
C ASN A 125 -3.21 3.05 -16.38
N ALA A 126 -2.83 4.22 -15.86
CA ALA A 126 -1.51 4.44 -15.25
C ALA A 126 -1.27 3.52 -14.05
N GLY A 127 -2.24 3.41 -13.15
CA GLY A 127 -2.18 2.50 -12.01
C GLY A 127 -2.03 1.03 -12.41
N ASN A 128 -2.77 0.59 -13.43
CA ASN A 128 -2.64 -0.76 -13.97
C ASN A 128 -1.25 -1.03 -14.57
N ALA A 129 -0.70 -0.08 -15.33
CA ALA A 129 0.63 -0.19 -15.92
C ALA A 129 1.71 -0.28 -14.82
N PHE A 130 1.61 0.59 -13.81
CA PHE A 130 2.51 0.60 -12.68
C PHE A 130 2.49 -0.72 -11.89
N ILE A 131 1.29 -1.22 -11.52
CA ILE A 131 1.15 -2.50 -10.82
C ILE A 131 1.70 -3.65 -11.65
N GLN A 132 1.44 -3.66 -12.96
CA GLN A 132 1.94 -4.70 -13.86
C GLN A 132 3.47 -4.70 -13.93
N TYR A 133 4.09 -3.52 -13.95
CA TYR A 133 5.54 -3.40 -13.91
C TYR A 133 6.12 -3.85 -12.56
N LEU A 134 5.52 -3.40 -11.45
CA LEU A 134 5.94 -3.75 -10.09
C LEU A 134 5.90 -5.28 -9.84
N GLN A 135 5.00 -6.00 -10.47
CA GLN A 135 4.88 -7.46 -10.36
C GLN A 135 5.98 -8.25 -11.08
N GLN A 136 6.84 -7.62 -11.87
CA GLN A 136 8.01 -8.27 -12.46
C GLN A 136 9.06 -8.60 -11.40
N TYR A 137 9.02 -7.91 -10.25
CA TYR A 137 9.94 -8.10 -9.15
C TYR A 137 9.40 -9.09 -8.12
N ASN A 138 10.15 -10.17 -7.86
CA ASN A 138 9.75 -11.21 -6.91
C ASN A 138 10.00 -10.81 -5.44
N ASN A 139 10.88 -9.86 -5.23
CA ASN A 139 11.31 -9.34 -3.92
C ASN A 139 10.47 -8.14 -3.44
N VAL A 140 9.38 -7.82 -4.13
CA VAL A 140 8.47 -6.72 -3.81
C VAL A 140 7.15 -7.24 -3.28
N ASN A 141 6.75 -6.76 -2.10
CA ASN A 141 5.38 -6.88 -1.59
C ASN A 141 4.73 -5.51 -1.51
N PHE A 142 3.44 -5.43 -1.82
CA PHE A 142 2.72 -4.16 -1.73
C PHE A 142 1.30 -4.28 -1.20
N ILE A 143 0.83 -3.18 -0.61
CA ILE A 143 -0.59 -2.89 -0.37
C ILE A 143 -0.96 -1.67 -1.20
N LEU A 144 -2.02 -1.78 -1.96
CA LEU A 144 -2.63 -0.69 -2.69
C LEU A 144 -4.07 -0.49 -2.23
N THR A 145 -4.44 0.74 -1.89
CA THR A 145 -5.84 1.12 -1.75
C THR A 145 -6.34 1.81 -3.02
N THR A 146 -7.56 1.54 -3.41
CA THR A 146 -8.16 2.15 -4.60
C THR A 146 -9.69 2.18 -4.53
N HIS A 147 -10.28 3.15 -5.19
CA HIS A 147 -11.70 3.18 -5.49
C HIS A 147 -12.00 2.80 -6.96
N TYR A 148 -10.95 2.55 -7.77
CA TYR A 148 -11.10 2.16 -9.17
C TYR A 148 -11.43 0.66 -9.30
N THR A 149 -12.69 0.35 -9.53
CA THR A 149 -13.18 -1.03 -9.69
C THR A 149 -12.57 -1.76 -10.88
N SER A 150 -12.11 -1.04 -11.91
CA SER A 150 -11.38 -1.59 -13.07
C SER A 150 -10.08 -2.27 -12.68
N ILE A 151 -9.31 -1.69 -11.74
CA ILE A 151 -8.10 -2.29 -11.19
C ILE A 151 -8.46 -3.60 -10.47
N CYS A 152 -9.45 -3.57 -9.59
CA CYS A 152 -9.87 -4.76 -8.85
C CYS A 152 -10.34 -5.90 -9.77
N LYS A 153 -11.10 -5.56 -10.84
CA LYS A 153 -11.56 -6.55 -11.83
C LYS A 153 -10.39 -7.22 -12.56
N LYS A 154 -9.38 -6.43 -12.98
CA LYS A 154 -8.20 -6.93 -13.69
C LYS A 154 -7.41 -7.96 -12.86
N TYR A 155 -7.32 -7.76 -11.54
CA TYR A 155 -6.53 -8.60 -10.64
C TYR A 155 -7.37 -9.63 -9.86
N LYS A 156 -8.65 -9.84 -10.20
CA LYS A 156 -9.58 -10.73 -9.46
C LYS A 156 -9.06 -12.15 -9.28
N ASN A 157 -8.41 -12.71 -10.29
CA ASN A 157 -7.89 -14.09 -10.29
C ASN A 157 -6.37 -14.14 -10.46
N HIS A 158 -5.66 -13.09 -10.06
CA HIS A 158 -4.22 -13.01 -10.26
C HIS A 158 -3.46 -13.87 -9.23
N LYS A 159 -2.42 -14.60 -9.69
CA LYS A 159 -1.68 -15.54 -8.83
C LYS A 159 -0.96 -14.84 -7.65
N ARG A 160 -0.46 -13.62 -7.86
CA ARG A 160 0.36 -12.86 -6.91
C ARG A 160 -0.37 -11.70 -6.22
N VAL A 161 -1.63 -11.46 -6.57
CA VAL A 161 -2.43 -10.35 -6.02
C VAL A 161 -3.74 -10.91 -5.51
N GLN A 162 -4.19 -10.38 -4.38
CA GLN A 162 -5.49 -10.67 -3.79
C GLN A 162 -6.25 -9.37 -3.54
N ASN A 163 -7.51 -9.35 -3.95
CA ASN A 163 -8.41 -8.24 -3.69
C ASN A 163 -9.12 -8.42 -2.34
N TYR A 164 -9.20 -7.33 -1.61
CA TYR A 164 -9.97 -7.20 -0.37
C TYR A 164 -10.96 -6.05 -0.49
N LYS A 165 -12.04 -6.17 0.23
CA LYS A 165 -13.01 -5.10 0.41
C LYS A 165 -13.06 -4.75 1.89
N MET A 166 -13.03 -3.46 2.22
CA MET A 166 -13.30 -3.04 3.59
C MET A 166 -14.80 -2.89 3.79
N ASP A 167 -15.31 -3.51 4.85
CA ASP A 167 -16.67 -3.32 5.32
C ASP A 167 -16.63 -2.47 6.60
N VAL A 168 -17.55 -1.52 6.68
CA VAL A 168 -17.75 -0.70 7.88
C VAL A 168 -18.87 -1.36 8.68
N ILE A 169 -18.54 -1.84 9.88
CA ILE A 169 -19.52 -2.33 10.83
C ILE A 169 -19.96 -1.11 11.65
N ILE A 170 -21.25 -0.76 11.52
CA ILE A 170 -21.89 0.33 12.26
C ILE A 170 -22.49 -0.22 13.55
#